data_7ba235e4bf0aa2e95c424fc2483272a7
#
_entry.id   7ba235e4bf0aa2e95c424fc2483272a7
#
_cell.length_a   1.000
_cell.length_b   1.000
_cell.length_c   1.000
_cell.angle_alpha   90.00
_cell.angle_beta   90.00
_cell.angle_gamma   90.00
#
_symmetry.space_group_name_H-M   'P 1'
#
loop_
_entity.id
_entity.type
_entity.pdbx_description
1 polymer ?
#
loop_
_entity_poly.entity_id
_entity_poly.type
_entity_poly.pdbx_seq_one_letter_code
_entity_poly.pdbx_strand_id
1 'polypeptide(L)'
;MTAQRRAIIDSVFSTEEHFTAEQLLEWSRRLDKSVSRATIYRTLPLLTECGLLREMDFGKDYKFYDPNYRTHPNHNHIICQDCEKIVEFESEKIDELEDEITNKLGFKVKSQRLQITASCEEFKKRGACNKKHC
;
A
#
# COMPACT_ATOMS: atom_id res chain seq x y z
N MET A 1 -19.68 -6.79 -17.17
CA MET A 1 -19.02 -5.80 -16.27
C MET A 1 -19.77 -4.48 -16.35
N THR A 2 -20.06 -3.89 -15.20
CA THR A 2 -20.74 -2.60 -15.15
C THR A 2 -19.78 -1.46 -15.48
N ALA A 3 -20.33 -0.30 -15.90
CA ALA A 3 -19.51 0.90 -16.15
C ALA A 3 -18.75 1.35 -14.90
N GLN A 4 -19.38 1.22 -13.72
CA GLN A 4 -18.74 1.57 -12.45
C GLN A 4 -17.53 0.69 -12.16
N ARG A 5 -17.65 -0.62 -12.32
CA ARG A 5 -16.52 -1.55 -12.12
C ARG A 5 -15.40 -1.29 -13.11
N ARG A 6 -15.73 -0.98 -14.36
CA ARG A 6 -14.71 -0.64 -15.36
C ARG A 6 -13.94 0.61 -14.96
N ALA A 7 -14.62 1.65 -14.49
CA ALA A 7 -13.97 2.87 -14.02
C ALA A 7 -13.04 2.59 -12.85
N ILE A 8 -13.44 1.73 -11.92
CA ILE A 8 -12.63 1.33 -10.77
C ILE A 8 -11.37 0.58 -11.22
N ILE A 9 -11.53 -0.39 -12.10
CA ILE A 9 -10.41 -1.20 -12.61
C ILE A 9 -9.43 -0.32 -13.40
N ASP A 10 -9.94 0.55 -14.26
CA ASP A 10 -9.10 1.48 -15.02
C ASP A 10 -8.30 2.40 -14.10
N SER A 11 -8.90 2.86 -13.01
CA SER A 11 -8.22 3.68 -12.01
C SER A 11 -7.11 2.92 -11.32
N VAL A 12 -7.36 1.67 -10.94
CA VAL A 12 -6.35 0.81 -10.31
C VAL A 12 -5.16 0.58 -11.22
N PHE A 13 -5.40 0.26 -12.49
CA PHE A 13 -4.32 0.00 -13.45
C PHE A 13 -3.58 1.27 -13.92
N SER A 14 -4.12 2.44 -13.63
CA SER A 14 -3.50 3.71 -14.00
C SER A 14 -2.54 4.25 -12.94
N THR A 15 -2.47 3.62 -11.77
CA THR A 15 -1.60 4.07 -10.69
C THR A 15 -0.57 3.02 -10.31
N GLU A 16 0.60 3.48 -9.88
CA GLU A 16 1.64 2.65 -9.30
C GLU A 16 1.78 2.91 -7.80
N GLU A 17 0.99 3.83 -7.28
CA GLU A 17 1.03 4.24 -5.88
C GLU A 17 0.11 3.40 -5.02
N HIS A 18 0.43 3.31 -3.72
CA HIS A 18 -0.49 2.79 -2.74
C HIS A 18 -1.68 3.74 -2.62
N PHE A 19 -2.86 3.20 -2.37
CA PHE A 19 -4.05 4.02 -2.25
C PHE A 19 -5.01 3.46 -1.21
N THR A 20 -5.90 4.33 -0.73
CA THR A 20 -7.02 3.96 0.15
C THR A 20 -8.28 3.80 -0.68
N ALA A 21 -9.31 3.20 -0.08
CA ALA A 21 -10.62 3.10 -0.73
C ALA A 21 -11.20 4.46 -1.09
N GLU A 22 -11.01 5.46 -0.24
CA GLU A 22 -11.51 6.83 -0.50
C GLU A 22 -10.78 7.50 -1.67
N GLN A 23 -9.46 7.29 -1.78
CA GLN A 23 -8.71 7.77 -2.93
C GLN A 23 -9.17 7.11 -4.22
N LEU A 24 -9.41 5.81 -4.19
CA LEU A 24 -9.92 5.07 -5.34
C LEU A 24 -11.29 5.57 -5.76
N LEU A 25 -12.15 5.88 -4.80
CA LEU A 25 -13.47 6.45 -5.06
C LEU A 25 -13.34 7.78 -5.82
N GLU A 26 -12.46 8.65 -5.34
CA GLU A 26 -12.22 9.95 -5.99
C GLU A 26 -11.72 9.77 -7.42
N TRP A 27 -10.72 8.92 -7.62
CA TRP A 27 -10.16 8.67 -8.95
C TRP A 27 -11.18 8.05 -9.90
N SER A 28 -11.95 7.08 -9.42
CA SER A 28 -12.97 6.41 -10.22
C SER A 28 -14.07 7.36 -10.66
N ARG A 29 -14.46 8.28 -9.79
CA ARG A 29 -15.49 9.28 -10.10
C ARG A 29 -15.05 10.30 -11.15
N ARG A 30 -13.77 10.47 -11.38
CA ARG A 30 -13.26 11.27 -12.48
C ARG A 30 -13.56 10.64 -13.83
N LEU A 31 -13.62 9.29 -13.88
CA LEU A 31 -13.94 8.53 -15.08
C LEU A 31 -15.45 8.28 -15.23
N ASP A 32 -16.13 8.06 -14.12
CA ASP A 32 -17.58 7.80 -14.09
C ASP A 32 -18.15 8.33 -12.78
N LYS A 33 -18.91 9.42 -12.88
CA LYS A 33 -19.49 10.09 -11.72
C LYS A 33 -20.46 9.24 -10.92
N SER A 34 -21.00 8.17 -11.53
CA SER A 34 -21.98 7.30 -10.90
C SER A 34 -21.37 6.29 -9.93
N VAL A 35 -20.04 6.18 -9.87
CA VAL A 35 -19.37 5.23 -8.98
C VAL A 35 -19.77 5.50 -7.53
N SER A 36 -20.32 4.48 -6.87
CA SER A 36 -20.74 4.57 -5.49
C SER A 36 -19.66 4.01 -4.54
N ARG A 37 -19.66 4.49 -3.32
CA ARG A 37 -18.79 3.95 -2.27
C ARG A 37 -19.05 2.46 -2.08
N ALA A 38 -20.30 2.02 -2.12
CA ALA A 38 -20.65 0.61 -2.01
C ALA A 38 -20.01 -0.25 -3.09
N THR A 39 -19.95 0.25 -4.33
CA THR A 39 -19.29 -0.47 -5.43
C THR A 39 -17.79 -0.61 -5.21
N ILE A 40 -17.13 0.43 -4.69
CA ILE A 40 -15.72 0.39 -4.30
C ILE A 40 -15.49 -0.74 -3.28
N TYR A 41 -16.26 -0.76 -2.20
CA TYR A 41 -16.08 -1.73 -1.11
C TYR A 41 -16.46 -3.16 -1.50
N ARG A 42 -17.26 -3.35 -2.55
CA ARG A 42 -17.54 -4.68 -3.12
C ARG A 42 -16.50 -5.12 -4.13
N THR A 43 -15.86 -4.18 -4.82
CA THR A 43 -14.89 -4.49 -5.87
C THR A 43 -13.49 -4.76 -5.30
N LEU A 44 -13.06 -4.03 -4.27
CA LEU A 44 -11.74 -4.20 -3.67
C LEU A 44 -11.46 -5.65 -3.20
N PRO A 45 -12.38 -6.33 -2.49
CA PRO A 45 -12.14 -7.72 -2.11
C PRO A 45 -11.96 -8.65 -3.31
N LEU A 46 -12.69 -8.42 -4.39
CA LEU A 46 -12.57 -9.23 -5.62
C LEU A 46 -11.18 -9.07 -6.25
N LEU A 47 -10.68 -7.84 -6.29
CA LEU A 47 -9.34 -7.56 -6.83
C LEU A 47 -8.24 -8.15 -5.96
N THR A 48 -8.46 -8.15 -4.65
CA THR A 48 -7.53 -8.74 -3.69
C THR A 48 -7.51 -10.26 -3.81
N GLU A 49 -8.68 -10.90 -3.90
CA GLU A 49 -8.79 -12.36 -4.06
C GLU A 49 -8.16 -12.86 -5.34
N CYS A 50 -8.35 -12.14 -6.45
CA CYS A 50 -7.77 -12.57 -7.73
C CYS A 50 -6.29 -12.19 -7.88
N GLY A 51 -5.70 -11.57 -6.87
CA GLY A 51 -4.28 -11.28 -6.84
C GLY A 51 -3.84 -10.03 -7.61
N LEU A 52 -4.77 -9.16 -7.99
CA LEU A 52 -4.43 -7.90 -8.66
C LEU A 52 -4.04 -6.80 -7.69
N LEU A 53 -4.48 -6.90 -6.44
CA LEU A 53 -4.15 -5.96 -5.37
C LEU A 53 -3.70 -6.72 -4.13
N ARG A 54 -2.83 -6.10 -3.35
CA ARG A 54 -2.51 -6.56 -2.00
C ARG A 54 -3.05 -5.53 -1.01
N GLU A 55 -3.85 -6.01 -0.05
CA GLU A 55 -4.34 -5.20 1.05
C GLU A 55 -3.27 -5.10 2.12
N MET A 56 -3.03 -3.89 2.60
CA MET A 56 -2.03 -3.61 3.64
C MET A 56 -2.68 -2.92 4.82
N ASP A 57 -2.43 -3.45 6.01
CA ASP A 57 -2.91 -2.89 7.26
C ASP A 57 -1.74 -2.28 8.02
N PHE A 58 -1.76 -0.96 8.21
CA PHE A 58 -0.72 -0.21 8.91
C PHE A 58 -1.17 0.28 10.29
N GLY A 59 -2.20 -0.36 10.85
CA GLY A 59 -2.70 0.02 12.17
C GLY A 59 -3.59 1.27 12.19
N LYS A 60 -4.05 1.69 11.02
CA LYS A 60 -5.01 2.79 10.87
C LYS A 60 -6.44 2.26 10.82
N ASP A 61 -7.43 3.15 10.92
CA ASP A 61 -8.84 2.80 10.77
C ASP A 61 -9.20 2.38 9.34
N TYR A 62 -8.31 2.62 8.40
CA TYR A 62 -8.49 2.30 6.99
C TYR A 62 -7.29 1.53 6.47
N LYS A 63 -7.48 0.82 5.36
CA LYS A 63 -6.44 0.00 4.75
C LYS A 63 -5.89 0.65 3.50
N PHE A 64 -4.67 0.26 3.15
CA PHE A 64 -4.02 0.64 1.91
C PHE A 64 -4.01 -0.55 0.96
N TYR A 65 -3.94 -0.26 -0.33
CA TYR A 65 -3.91 -1.26 -1.39
C TYR A 65 -2.73 -1.01 -2.30
N ASP A 66 -2.04 -2.08 -2.68
CA ASP A 66 -0.84 -2.01 -3.52
C ASP A 66 -1.08 -2.76 -4.82
N PRO A 67 -1.15 -2.05 -5.97
CA PRO A 67 -1.33 -2.69 -7.28
C PRO A 67 -0.05 -3.32 -7.81
N ASN A 68 1.11 -2.98 -7.26
CA ASN A 68 2.41 -3.39 -7.78
C ASN A 68 3.09 -4.49 -6.96
N TYR A 69 2.40 -5.12 -6.03
CA TYR A 69 3.03 -6.07 -5.11
C TYR A 69 3.68 -7.26 -5.81
N ARG A 70 3.25 -7.61 -7.04
CA ARG A 70 3.81 -8.73 -7.80
C ARG A 70 5.21 -8.43 -8.33
N THR A 71 5.49 -7.17 -8.65
CA THR A 71 6.81 -6.73 -9.09
C THR A 71 7.74 -6.44 -7.93
N HIS A 72 7.19 -6.23 -6.73
CA HIS A 72 7.91 -5.94 -5.50
C HIS A 72 7.38 -6.80 -4.36
N PRO A 73 7.63 -8.15 -4.39
CA PRO A 73 7.02 -9.07 -3.44
C PRO A 73 7.52 -8.93 -2.01
N ASN A 74 8.74 -8.43 -1.82
CA ASN A 74 9.35 -8.25 -0.50
C ASN A 74 9.49 -6.76 -0.22
N HIS A 75 8.48 -6.20 0.43
CA HIS A 75 8.42 -4.77 0.71
C HIS A 75 8.71 -4.46 2.15
N ASN A 76 9.63 -3.52 2.36
CA ASN A 76 9.80 -2.86 3.62
C ASN A 76 9.16 -1.48 3.53
N HIS A 77 8.44 -1.09 4.56
CA HIS A 77 7.73 0.18 4.57
C HIS A 77 8.08 0.99 5.81
N ILE A 78 8.23 2.28 5.61
CA ILE A 78 8.28 3.25 6.71
C ILE A 78 6.98 4.05 6.63
N ILE A 79 6.28 4.14 7.76
CA ILE A 79 5.06 4.93 7.85
C ILE A 79 5.35 6.09 8.78
N CYS A 80 5.19 7.31 8.27
CA CYS A 80 5.36 8.51 9.08
C CYS A 80 4.08 8.75 9.89
N GLN A 81 4.18 8.71 11.21
CA GLN A 81 3.04 8.94 12.08
C GLN A 81 2.56 10.41 12.07
N ASP A 82 3.42 11.33 11.64
CA ASP A 82 3.10 12.75 11.64
C ASP A 82 2.43 13.22 10.35
N CYS A 83 2.95 12.81 9.18
CA CYS A 83 2.41 13.21 7.88
C CYS A 83 1.67 12.08 7.14
N GLU A 84 1.67 10.87 7.70
CA GLU A 84 0.99 9.67 7.17
C GLU A 84 1.52 9.15 5.84
N LYS A 85 2.62 9.67 5.34
CA LYS A 85 3.23 9.16 4.11
C LYS A 85 3.87 7.79 4.33
N ILE A 86 3.85 7.00 3.27
CA ILE A 86 4.41 5.66 3.25
C ILE A 86 5.57 5.63 2.28
N VAL A 87 6.73 5.20 2.77
CA VAL A 87 7.95 5.07 1.97
C VAL A 87 8.30 3.59 1.85
N GLU A 88 8.48 3.10 0.64
CA GLU A 88 9.01 1.77 0.39
C GLU A 88 10.52 1.83 0.31
N PHE A 89 11.17 0.79 0.83
CA PHE A 89 12.61 0.65 0.70
C PHE A 89 13.01 -0.81 0.63
N GLU A 90 14.19 -1.06 0.06
CA GLU A 90 14.80 -2.38 0.01
C GLU A 90 16.13 -2.33 0.75
N SER A 91 16.50 -3.42 1.42
CA SER A 91 17.78 -3.53 2.10
C SER A 91 18.29 -4.96 2.07
N GLU A 92 19.44 -5.16 1.44
CA GLU A 92 20.10 -6.47 1.41
C GLU A 92 20.50 -6.93 2.80
N LYS A 93 20.88 -6.00 3.68
CA LYS A 93 21.26 -6.31 5.06
C LYS A 93 20.10 -6.89 5.85
N ILE A 94 18.92 -6.35 5.67
CA ILE A 94 17.70 -6.87 6.33
C ILE A 94 17.39 -8.26 5.80
N ASP A 95 17.46 -8.46 4.49
CA ASP A 95 17.19 -9.75 3.86
C ASP A 95 18.18 -10.80 4.34
N GLU A 96 19.47 -10.49 4.40
CA GLU A 96 20.52 -11.38 4.90
C GLU A 96 20.29 -11.74 6.37
N LEU A 97 19.92 -10.77 7.20
CA LEU A 97 19.67 -10.99 8.61
C LEU A 97 18.46 -11.92 8.82
N GLU A 98 17.40 -11.72 8.06
CA GLU A 98 16.22 -12.56 8.12
C GLU A 98 16.52 -14.01 7.69
N ASP A 99 17.29 -14.18 6.62
CA ASP A 99 17.73 -15.50 6.16
C ASP A 99 18.57 -16.19 7.23
N GLU A 100 19.49 -15.46 7.83
CA GLU A 100 20.34 -16.00 8.91
C GLU A 100 19.50 -16.48 10.09
N ILE A 101 18.56 -15.68 10.54
CA ILE A 101 17.70 -16.01 11.69
C ILE A 101 16.82 -17.23 11.37
N THR A 102 16.17 -17.21 10.20
CA THR A 102 15.27 -18.30 9.83
C THR A 102 16.01 -19.60 9.61
N ASN A 103 17.20 -19.57 9.02
CA ASN A 103 18.02 -20.75 8.80
C ASN A 103 18.49 -21.36 10.12
N LYS A 104 18.88 -20.55 11.09
CA LYS A 104 19.25 -21.02 12.43
C LYS A 104 18.12 -21.77 13.13
N LEU A 105 16.89 -21.33 12.89
CA LEU A 105 15.70 -21.92 13.50
C LEU A 105 15.09 -23.05 12.68
N GLY A 106 15.69 -23.39 11.54
CA GLY A 106 15.22 -24.49 10.67
C GLY A 106 14.11 -24.11 9.72
N PHE A 107 13.98 -22.84 9.38
CA PHE A 107 12.94 -22.35 8.49
C PHE A 107 13.54 -21.76 7.20
N LYS A 108 12.71 -21.66 6.18
CA LYS A 108 13.05 -21.01 4.92
C LYS A 108 12.09 -19.86 4.68
N VAL A 109 12.61 -18.67 4.40
CA VAL A 109 11.77 -17.49 4.11
C VAL A 109 10.95 -17.70 2.84
N LYS A 110 9.65 -17.50 2.91
CA LYS A 110 8.75 -17.52 1.77
C LYS A 110 8.35 -16.10 1.36
N SER A 111 8.12 -15.25 2.34
CA SER A 111 7.83 -13.83 2.13
C SER A 111 8.25 -13.06 3.36
N GLN A 112 8.45 -11.77 3.19
CA GLN A 112 8.93 -10.93 4.27
C GLN A 112 8.23 -9.58 4.20
N ARG A 113 7.82 -9.08 5.37
CA ARG A 113 7.30 -7.75 5.54
C ARG A 113 7.93 -7.11 6.76
N LEU A 114 8.52 -5.94 6.58
CA LEU A 114 8.99 -5.12 7.68
C LEU A 114 8.28 -3.79 7.61
N GLN A 115 7.68 -3.39 8.73
CA GLN A 115 7.00 -2.12 8.85
C GLN A 115 7.62 -1.33 9.98
N ILE A 116 8.09 -0.13 9.67
CA ILE A 116 8.66 0.78 10.64
C ILE A 116 7.72 1.97 10.79
N THR A 117 7.27 2.22 12.01
CA THR A 117 6.53 3.44 12.33
C THR A 117 7.53 4.47 12.81
N ALA A 118 7.59 5.59 12.12
CA ALA A 118 8.59 6.62 12.36
C ALA A 118 7.94 8.00 12.44
N SER A 119 8.71 8.96 12.87
CA SER A 119 8.28 10.34 13.05
C SER A 119 9.14 11.23 12.16
N CYS A 120 8.50 12.23 11.53
CA CYS A 120 9.18 13.15 10.65
C CYS A 120 9.63 14.39 11.43
N GLU A 121 10.95 14.59 11.54
CA GLU A 121 11.50 15.73 12.26
C GLU A 121 11.11 17.08 11.65
N GLU A 122 11.04 17.15 10.32
CA GLU A 122 10.59 18.37 9.64
C GLU A 122 9.15 18.72 9.96
N PHE A 123 8.27 17.72 9.97
CA PHE A 123 6.87 17.93 10.27
C PHE A 123 6.68 18.45 11.69
N LYS A 124 7.43 17.91 12.65
CA LYS A 124 7.39 18.37 14.04
C LYS A 124 7.84 19.81 14.21
N LYS A 125 8.86 20.23 13.46
CA LYS A 125 9.42 21.58 13.56
C LYS A 125 8.62 22.62 12.80
N ARG A 126 8.05 22.26 11.65
CA ARG A 126 7.45 23.20 10.70
C ARG A 126 5.95 22.98 10.47
N GLY A 127 5.38 21.91 10.99
CA GLY A 127 4.01 21.52 10.71
C GLY A 127 3.77 21.05 9.28
N ALA A 128 4.85 20.90 8.50
CA ALA A 128 4.78 20.42 7.12
C ALA A 128 6.02 19.61 6.78
N CYS A 129 5.88 18.62 5.93
CA CYS A 129 6.99 17.78 5.48
C CYS A 129 7.38 18.14 4.05
N ASN A 130 8.64 18.57 3.88
CA ASN A 130 9.22 18.91 2.59
C ASN A 130 9.96 17.74 1.95
N LYS A 131 10.11 16.62 2.64
CA LYS A 131 10.77 15.46 2.10
C LYS A 131 9.91 14.82 1.02
N LYS A 132 10.55 14.42 -0.08
CA LYS A 132 9.86 13.81 -1.22
C LYS A 132 9.05 12.57 -0.80
N HIS A 133 9.53 11.83 0.20
CA HIS A 133 8.97 10.54 0.60
C HIS A 133 8.40 10.52 2.02
N CYS A 134 8.25 11.66 2.65
CA CYS A 134 7.67 11.72 3.99
C CYS A 134 6.30 12.38 4.01
#